data_79c880460695fe2f556b373fad016ada
#
_entry.id   79c880460695fe2f556b373fad016ada
#
_cell.length_a   1.000
_cell.length_b   1.000
_cell.length_c   1.000
_cell.angle_alpha   90.00
_cell.angle_beta   90.00
_cell.angle_gamma   90.00
#
_symmetry.space_group_name_H-M   'P 1'
#
loop_
_entity.id
_entity.type
_entity.pdbx_description
1 polymer ?
#
loop_
_entity_poly.entity_id
_entity_poly.type
_entity_poly.pdbx_seq_one_letter_code
_entity_poly.pdbx_strand_id
1 'polypeptide(L)'
;IMNVNQMENFVKKKKINYLLHIAGLSRPMSIHDKKFIDSIDLNIIGSANVVKVCSKFKIKLIYFSTNYVYPCKNGNYKETDSLMPINNYAWSKLGGEASVQLYKNSLILRLSMTDYPFVHKKAFKGAYSSFMYNKEISKIIPYILNERGILNIGGEKREIFKFAKKFGQNKIFPIKLKKIKNFPKDSS
;
A
#
# COMPACT_ATOMS: atom_id res chain seq x y z
N ILE A 1 -1.90 5.69 15.90
CA ILE A 1 -2.08 6.82 14.94
C ILE A 1 -3.39 7.59 15.15
N MET A 2 -4.30 7.07 15.97
CA MET A 2 -5.53 7.81 16.34
C MET A 2 -5.30 8.84 17.45
N ASN A 3 -4.29 8.65 18.31
CA ASN A 3 -3.97 9.58 19.39
C ASN A 3 -2.82 10.52 18.98
N VAL A 4 -3.19 11.70 18.49
CA VAL A 4 -2.23 12.73 18.03
C VAL A 4 -1.31 13.18 19.16
N ASN A 5 -1.84 13.40 20.38
CA ASN A 5 -1.04 13.85 21.52
C ASN A 5 0.04 12.84 21.90
N GLN A 6 -0.30 11.54 21.85
CA GLN A 6 0.67 10.48 22.11
C GLN A 6 1.81 10.48 21.07
N MET A 7 1.46 10.63 19.78
CA MET A 7 2.44 10.74 18.71
C MET A 7 3.34 11.97 18.87
N GLU A 8 2.75 13.13 19.15
CA GLU A 8 3.51 14.37 19.38
C GLU A 8 4.47 14.25 20.57
N ASN A 9 4.00 13.70 21.69
CA ASN A 9 4.83 13.49 22.87
C ASN A 9 6.00 12.52 22.61
N PHE A 10 5.77 11.48 21.80
CA PHE A 10 6.84 10.58 21.39
C PHE A 10 7.88 11.30 20.51
N VAL A 11 7.43 12.03 19.51
CA VAL A 11 8.30 12.77 18.57
C VAL A 11 9.11 13.84 19.27
N LYS A 12 8.52 14.59 20.23
CA LYS A 12 9.23 15.60 21.03
C LYS A 12 10.41 15.00 21.81
N LYS A 13 10.27 13.77 22.31
CA LYS A 13 11.31 13.08 23.08
C LYS A 13 12.43 12.49 22.23
N LYS A 14 12.22 12.35 20.91
CA LYS A 14 13.16 11.70 19.99
C LYS A 14 13.46 12.64 18.83
N LYS A 15 14.74 12.77 18.46
CA LYS A 15 15.13 13.43 17.21
C LYS A 15 14.79 12.52 16.03
N ILE A 16 13.64 12.74 15.39
CA ILE A 16 13.16 11.93 14.26
C ILE A 16 13.26 12.77 12.98
N ASN A 17 14.00 12.30 12.00
CA ASN A 17 14.12 12.95 10.68
C ASN A 17 13.15 12.34 9.66
N TYR A 18 12.88 11.05 9.76
CA TYR A 18 12.04 10.29 8.83
C TYR A 18 10.98 9.50 9.60
N LEU A 19 9.76 9.49 9.08
CA LEU A 19 8.67 8.66 9.57
C LEU A 19 8.14 7.81 8.41
N LEU A 20 8.29 6.48 8.55
CA LEU A 20 7.71 5.52 7.62
C LEU A 20 6.31 5.15 8.11
N HIS A 21 5.29 5.62 7.41
CA HIS A 21 3.90 5.34 7.74
C HIS A 21 3.42 4.05 7.06
N ILE A 22 3.64 2.93 7.73
CA ILE A 22 3.27 1.58 7.30
C ILE A 22 1.97 1.15 7.99
N ALA A 23 1.64 1.76 9.14
CA ALA A 23 0.46 1.42 9.93
C ALA A 23 -0.83 1.68 9.14
N GLY A 24 -1.74 0.72 9.20
CA GLY A 24 -3.03 0.80 8.54
C GLY A 24 -3.73 -0.56 8.48
N LEU A 25 -5.02 -0.54 8.23
CA LEU A 25 -5.81 -1.74 8.01
C LEU A 25 -5.59 -2.22 6.58
N SER A 26 -5.20 -3.49 6.38
CA SER A 26 -4.93 -4.05 5.05
C SER A 26 -5.55 -5.43 4.81
N ARG A 27 -5.68 -6.26 5.83
CA ARG A 27 -6.15 -7.65 5.71
C ARG A 27 -7.05 -8.07 6.87
N PRO A 28 -7.99 -9.00 6.63
CA PRO A 28 -8.41 -9.53 5.32
C PRO A 28 -9.16 -8.48 4.50
N MET A 29 -9.16 -8.56 3.15
CA MET A 29 -9.84 -7.59 2.28
C MET A 29 -11.32 -7.40 2.62
N SER A 30 -12.01 -8.46 3.05
CA SER A 30 -13.43 -8.41 3.45
C SER A 30 -13.71 -7.52 4.68
N ILE A 31 -12.71 -7.14 5.47
CA ILE A 31 -12.90 -6.26 6.62
C ILE A 31 -13.28 -4.84 6.17
N HIS A 32 -12.75 -4.40 5.02
CA HIS A 32 -13.04 -3.09 4.45
C HIS A 32 -14.50 -2.93 3.99
N ASP A 33 -15.19 -4.05 3.73
CA ASP A 33 -16.62 -4.06 3.40
C ASP A 33 -17.48 -4.19 4.67
N LYS A 34 -17.08 -5.07 5.59
CA LYS A 34 -17.83 -5.38 6.80
C LYS A 34 -17.70 -4.31 7.89
N LYS A 35 -16.53 -3.69 8.01
CA LYS A 35 -16.16 -2.69 9.01
C LYS A 35 -15.51 -1.49 8.34
N PHE A 36 -16.21 -0.87 7.40
CA PHE A 36 -15.63 0.24 6.61
C PHE A 36 -15.24 1.44 7.48
N ILE A 37 -15.89 1.64 8.64
CA ILE A 37 -15.53 2.68 9.60
C ILE A 37 -14.09 2.50 10.09
N ASP A 38 -13.67 1.26 10.44
CA ASP A 38 -12.29 1.01 10.85
C ASP A 38 -11.28 1.39 9.75
N SER A 39 -11.69 1.25 8.48
CA SER A 39 -10.88 1.66 7.33
C SER A 39 -10.78 3.18 7.20
N ILE A 40 -11.86 3.90 7.47
CA ILE A 40 -11.87 5.37 7.53
C ILE A 40 -10.96 5.83 8.66
N ASP A 41 -11.17 5.31 9.85
CA ASP A 41 -10.41 5.73 11.04
C ASP A 41 -8.91 5.47 10.86
N LEU A 42 -8.52 4.23 10.53
CA LEU A 42 -7.11 3.87 10.49
C LEU A 42 -6.39 4.35 9.22
N ASN A 43 -7.01 4.19 8.04
CA ASN A 43 -6.32 4.48 6.79
C ASN A 43 -6.45 5.93 6.33
N ILE A 44 -7.54 6.62 6.68
CA ILE A 44 -7.78 8.01 6.27
C ILE A 44 -7.45 8.96 7.43
N ILE A 45 -8.22 8.91 8.52
CA ILE A 45 -8.04 9.83 9.66
C ILE A 45 -6.68 9.61 10.32
N GLY A 46 -6.28 8.35 10.55
CA GLY A 46 -4.97 8.02 11.08
C GLY A 46 -3.83 8.56 10.23
N SER A 47 -3.93 8.44 8.89
CA SER A 47 -2.93 9.00 7.97
C SER A 47 -2.90 10.53 8.02
N ALA A 48 -4.07 11.19 8.05
CA ALA A 48 -4.16 12.64 8.20
C ALA A 48 -3.54 13.12 9.53
N ASN A 49 -3.73 12.38 10.61
CA ASN A 49 -3.11 12.67 11.91
C ASN A 49 -1.57 12.57 11.83
N VAL A 50 -1.05 11.54 11.15
CA VAL A 50 0.40 11.40 10.92
C VAL A 50 0.94 12.57 10.11
N VAL A 51 0.22 13.03 9.07
CA VAL A 51 0.59 14.23 8.30
C VAL A 51 0.69 15.46 9.18
N LYS A 52 -0.32 15.70 10.05
CA LYS A 52 -0.30 16.84 10.99
C LYS A 52 0.93 16.81 11.89
N VAL A 53 1.27 15.66 12.46
CA VAL A 53 2.45 15.50 13.30
C VAL A 53 3.73 15.72 12.50
N CYS A 54 3.88 15.09 11.34
CA CYS A 54 5.06 15.27 10.51
C CYS A 54 5.24 16.72 10.05
N SER A 55 4.17 17.40 9.69
CA SER A 55 4.19 18.82 9.31
C SER A 55 4.63 19.72 10.46
N LYS A 56 4.06 19.52 11.66
CA LYS A 56 4.38 20.30 12.87
C LYS A 56 5.85 20.18 13.27
N PHE A 57 6.43 19.00 13.15
CA PHE A 57 7.81 18.73 13.55
C PHE A 57 8.81 18.68 12.38
N LYS A 58 8.37 19.06 11.17
CA LYS A 58 9.19 19.10 9.95
C LYS A 58 9.83 17.75 9.59
N ILE A 59 9.17 16.62 9.92
CA ILE A 59 9.64 15.26 9.70
C ILE A 59 9.33 14.85 8.25
N LYS A 60 10.28 14.25 7.57
CA LYS A 60 10.06 13.62 6.25
C LYS A 60 9.10 12.45 6.41
N LEU A 61 7.98 12.48 5.68
CA LEU A 61 6.97 11.42 5.70
C LEU A 61 7.12 10.51 4.47
N ILE A 62 7.23 9.20 4.70
CA ILE A 62 7.19 8.18 3.67
C ILE A 62 5.94 7.34 3.89
N TYR A 63 4.97 7.47 2.99
CA TYR A 63 3.67 6.80 3.08
C TYR A 63 3.62 5.56 2.19
N PHE A 64 3.28 4.44 2.79
CA PHE A 64 3.10 3.17 2.09
C PHE A 64 1.67 3.06 1.56
N SER A 65 1.47 3.43 0.31
CA SER A 65 0.22 3.27 -0.43
C SER A 65 0.19 1.92 -1.17
N THR A 66 -0.66 1.79 -2.17
CA THR A 66 -0.86 0.55 -2.92
C THR A 66 -1.07 0.84 -4.41
N ASN A 67 -0.63 -0.05 -5.28
CA ASN A 67 -0.93 -0.02 -6.70
C ASN A 67 -2.43 -0.25 -7.02
N TYR A 68 -3.24 -0.71 -6.05
CA TYR A 68 -4.69 -0.88 -6.21
C TYR A 68 -5.46 0.45 -6.29
N VAL A 69 -4.81 1.60 -6.11
CA VAL A 69 -5.41 2.91 -6.39
C VAL A 69 -5.68 3.14 -7.88
N TYR A 70 -5.00 2.40 -8.76
CA TYR A 70 -5.25 2.40 -10.20
C TYR A 70 -6.46 1.55 -10.60
N PRO A 71 -6.99 1.71 -11.83
CA PRO A 71 -8.13 0.91 -12.34
C PRO A 71 -7.87 -0.60 -12.40
N CYS A 72 -6.63 -1.05 -12.36
CA CYS A 72 -6.22 -2.44 -12.36
C CYS A 72 -6.78 -3.28 -13.53
N LYS A 73 -6.92 -2.68 -14.72
CA LYS A 73 -7.44 -3.32 -15.93
C LYS A 73 -6.33 -3.75 -16.89
N ASN A 74 -5.40 -2.84 -17.18
CA ASN A 74 -4.40 -2.99 -18.25
C ASN A 74 -2.96 -3.17 -17.74
N GLY A 75 -2.67 -2.79 -16.51
CA GLY A 75 -1.30 -2.77 -15.96
C GLY A 75 -0.42 -1.65 -16.53
N ASN A 76 0.86 -1.67 -16.19
CA ASN A 76 1.89 -0.70 -16.59
C ASN A 76 1.51 0.76 -16.29
N TYR A 77 0.90 0.99 -15.12
CA TYR A 77 0.48 2.32 -14.70
C TYR A 77 1.67 3.19 -14.33
N LYS A 78 1.61 4.46 -14.76
CA LYS A 78 2.54 5.52 -14.37
C LYS A 78 1.97 6.31 -13.20
N GLU A 79 2.83 7.03 -12.48
CA GLU A 79 2.43 7.85 -11.34
C GLU A 79 1.42 8.95 -11.71
N THR A 80 1.44 9.39 -12.97
CA THR A 80 0.55 10.43 -13.54
C THR A 80 -0.77 9.90 -14.05
N ASP A 81 -0.97 8.58 -14.08
CA ASP A 81 -2.21 7.99 -14.59
C ASP A 81 -3.39 8.24 -13.64
N SER A 82 -4.59 8.28 -14.22
CA SER A 82 -5.83 8.48 -13.48
C SER A 82 -6.06 7.37 -12.46
N LEU A 83 -6.49 7.77 -11.27
CA LEU A 83 -6.78 6.87 -10.16
C LEU A 83 -8.26 6.47 -10.18
N MET A 84 -8.52 5.17 -10.04
CA MET A 84 -9.86 4.62 -9.96
C MET A 84 -9.85 3.33 -9.15
N PRO A 85 -9.83 3.42 -7.81
CA PRO A 85 -9.84 2.26 -6.94
C PRO A 85 -11.04 1.37 -7.18
N ILE A 86 -10.81 0.05 -7.17
CA ILE A 86 -11.86 -0.92 -7.48
C ILE A 86 -12.49 -1.57 -6.23
N ASN A 87 -11.98 -1.29 -5.05
CA ASN A 87 -12.48 -1.84 -3.79
C ASN A 87 -12.27 -0.88 -2.61
N ASN A 88 -12.97 -1.14 -1.50
CA ASN A 88 -12.94 -0.29 -0.31
C ASN A 88 -11.55 -0.16 0.33
N TYR A 89 -10.73 -1.20 0.28
CA TYR A 89 -9.32 -1.10 0.71
C TYR A 89 -8.58 -0.02 -0.08
N ALA A 90 -8.63 -0.10 -1.39
CA ALA A 90 -7.93 0.84 -2.26
C ALA A 90 -8.46 2.27 -2.10
N TRP A 91 -9.78 2.45 -1.95
CA TRP A 91 -10.38 3.75 -1.63
C TRP A 91 -9.89 4.31 -0.30
N SER A 92 -9.80 3.48 0.75
CA SER A 92 -9.28 3.94 2.06
C SER A 92 -7.80 4.33 1.98
N LYS A 93 -6.99 3.60 1.19
CA LYS A 93 -5.58 3.95 0.96
C LYS A 93 -5.43 5.24 0.17
N LEU A 94 -6.25 5.44 -0.87
CA LEU A 94 -6.29 6.69 -1.64
C LEU A 94 -6.73 7.88 -0.77
N GLY A 95 -7.70 7.69 0.12
CA GLY A 95 -8.10 8.73 1.07
C GLY A 95 -6.95 9.18 1.98
N GLY A 96 -6.15 8.25 2.48
CA GLY A 96 -4.92 8.56 3.21
C GLY A 96 -3.88 9.25 2.32
N GLU A 97 -3.67 8.76 1.09
CA GLU A 97 -2.76 9.35 0.11
C GLU A 97 -3.11 10.81 -0.19
N ALA A 98 -4.40 11.15 -0.32
CA ALA A 98 -4.86 12.51 -0.54
C ALA A 98 -4.40 13.49 0.55
N SER A 99 -4.44 13.07 1.82
CA SER A 99 -3.92 13.90 2.93
C SER A 99 -2.40 14.07 2.87
N VAL A 100 -1.67 13.01 2.49
CA VAL A 100 -0.20 13.03 2.36
C VAL A 100 0.26 13.94 1.23
N GLN A 101 -0.47 14.00 0.12
CA GLN A 101 -0.21 14.89 -1.02
C GLN A 101 -0.14 16.37 -0.64
N LEU A 102 -0.88 16.80 0.38
CA LEU A 102 -0.84 18.18 0.87
C LEU A 102 0.48 18.55 1.56
N TYR A 103 1.26 17.56 1.99
CA TYR A 103 2.52 17.78 2.69
C TYR A 103 3.72 17.65 1.75
N LYS A 104 4.30 18.77 1.34
CA LYS A 104 5.43 18.80 0.36
C LYS A 104 6.65 18.00 0.78
N ASN A 105 6.91 17.81 2.09
CA ASN A 105 8.01 16.99 2.58
C ASN A 105 7.58 15.53 2.77
N SER A 106 6.91 14.98 1.78
CA SER A 106 6.45 13.59 1.76
C SER A 106 6.92 12.82 0.52
N LEU A 107 6.88 11.51 0.63
CA LEU A 107 7.01 10.56 -0.47
C LEU A 107 5.90 9.52 -0.34
N ILE A 108 5.16 9.29 -1.41
CA ILE A 108 4.11 8.27 -1.50
C ILE A 108 4.64 7.11 -2.31
N LEU A 109 4.61 5.91 -1.73
CA LEU A 109 5.02 4.68 -2.39
C LEU A 109 3.78 3.85 -2.74
N ARG A 110 3.43 3.78 -4.02
CA ARG A 110 2.38 2.88 -4.52
C ARG A 110 2.99 1.50 -4.76
N LEU A 111 2.83 0.63 -3.79
CA LEU A 111 3.53 -0.64 -3.70
C LEU A 111 2.71 -1.80 -4.25
N SER A 112 3.40 -2.70 -4.96
CA SER A 112 2.93 -4.06 -5.23
C SER A 112 3.69 -5.03 -4.34
N MET A 113 3.23 -5.22 -3.09
CA MET A 113 3.97 -5.88 -2.03
C MET A 113 3.29 -7.17 -1.54
N THR A 114 4.09 -8.19 -1.25
CA THR A 114 3.62 -9.44 -0.63
C THR A 114 4.61 -10.01 0.38
N ASP A 115 4.12 -10.91 1.24
CA ASP A 115 4.96 -11.60 2.23
C ASP A 115 5.80 -12.70 1.58
N TYR A 116 6.96 -12.99 2.19
CA TYR A 116 7.79 -14.13 1.85
C TYR A 116 7.74 -15.17 2.98
N PRO A 117 7.50 -16.44 2.65
CA PRO A 117 7.03 -16.96 1.35
C PRO A 117 5.61 -16.50 1.04
N PHE A 118 5.14 -16.71 -0.20
CA PHE A 118 3.75 -16.43 -0.55
C PHE A 118 2.80 -17.24 0.33
N VAL A 119 2.05 -16.57 1.21
CA VAL A 119 1.34 -17.20 2.34
C VAL A 119 -0.02 -17.82 1.99
N HIS A 120 -0.60 -17.43 0.84
CA HIS A 120 -1.94 -17.88 0.49
C HIS A 120 -1.92 -19.25 -0.17
N LYS A 121 -2.82 -20.15 0.27
CA LYS A 121 -3.01 -21.49 -0.35
C LYS A 121 -3.66 -21.44 -1.73
N LYS A 122 -4.25 -20.29 -2.11
CA LYS A 122 -4.96 -20.09 -3.38
C LYS A 122 -4.44 -18.85 -4.09
N ALA A 123 -4.35 -18.89 -5.42
CA ALA A 123 -3.90 -17.76 -6.23
C ALA A 123 -4.69 -17.63 -7.54
N PHE A 124 -4.83 -16.41 -8.03
CA PHE A 124 -5.63 -16.11 -9.22
C PHE A 124 -4.90 -16.48 -10.50
N LYS A 125 -5.56 -17.29 -11.32
CA LYS A 125 -5.17 -17.57 -12.71
C LYS A 125 -5.82 -16.54 -13.63
N GLY A 126 -5.02 -15.94 -14.53
CA GLY A 126 -5.48 -14.89 -15.44
C GLY A 126 -5.50 -13.47 -14.81
N ALA A 127 -4.96 -13.32 -13.59
CA ALA A 127 -4.67 -12.02 -12.99
C ALA A 127 -3.16 -11.78 -12.92
N TYR A 128 -2.75 -10.52 -13.11
CA TYR A 128 -1.34 -10.12 -13.16
C TYR A 128 -1.03 -9.08 -12.09
N SER A 129 0.20 -9.12 -11.60
CA SER A 129 0.75 -8.14 -10.67
C SER A 129 2.26 -8.10 -10.79
N SER A 130 2.85 -7.02 -10.29
CA SER A 130 4.30 -6.82 -10.19
C SER A 130 4.79 -7.02 -8.76
N PHE A 131 4.41 -8.13 -8.10
CA PHE A 131 4.75 -8.37 -6.71
C PHE A 131 6.26 -8.35 -6.43
N MET A 132 6.61 -7.64 -5.36
CA MET A 132 7.89 -7.73 -4.66
C MET A 132 7.67 -8.21 -3.24
N TYR A 133 8.67 -8.88 -2.68
CA TYR A 133 8.64 -9.26 -1.27
C TYR A 133 8.98 -8.07 -0.37
N ASN A 134 8.39 -8.02 0.83
CA ASN A 134 8.66 -7.01 1.84
C ASN A 134 10.16 -6.79 2.07
N LYS A 135 10.93 -7.90 2.12
CA LYS A 135 12.39 -7.87 2.28
C LYS A 135 13.12 -7.18 1.13
N GLU A 136 12.61 -7.30 -0.10
CA GLU A 136 13.20 -6.63 -1.27
C GLU A 136 12.89 -5.13 -1.23
N ILE A 137 11.66 -4.76 -0.91
CA ILE A 137 11.25 -3.36 -0.75
C ILE A 137 12.06 -2.68 0.36
N SER A 138 12.26 -3.36 1.50
CA SER A 138 13.03 -2.79 2.62
C SER A 138 14.47 -2.41 2.24
N LYS A 139 15.07 -3.10 1.26
CA LYS A 139 16.41 -2.76 0.73
C LYS A 139 16.41 -1.50 -0.15
N ILE A 140 15.28 -1.18 -0.77
CA ILE A 140 15.15 -0.01 -1.65
C ILE A 140 14.95 1.26 -0.82
N ILE A 141 14.23 1.18 0.30
CA ILE A 141 13.86 2.34 1.11
C ILE A 141 15.03 3.28 1.44
N PRO A 142 16.22 2.83 1.86
CA PRO A 142 17.34 3.73 2.17
C PRO A 142 17.77 4.61 0.99
N TYR A 143 17.64 4.14 -0.23
CA TYR A 143 18.05 4.87 -1.44
C TYR A 143 17.06 5.95 -1.89
N ILE A 144 15.82 5.87 -1.43
CA ILE A 144 14.73 6.78 -1.83
C ILE A 144 14.24 7.68 -0.69
N LEU A 145 14.90 7.67 0.46
CA LEU A 145 14.47 8.45 1.64
C LEU A 145 14.33 9.94 1.36
N ASN A 146 15.14 10.49 0.47
CA ASN A 146 15.16 11.92 0.13
C ASN A 146 14.24 12.27 -1.05
N GLU A 147 13.71 11.30 -1.75
CA GLU A 147 12.78 11.51 -2.87
C GLU A 147 11.47 12.12 -2.39
N ARG A 148 10.74 12.80 -3.29
CA ARG A 148 9.46 13.45 -3.02
C ARG A 148 8.45 13.10 -4.10
N GLY A 149 7.16 13.34 -3.77
CA GLY A 149 6.07 13.06 -4.70
C GLY A 149 5.61 11.61 -4.62
N ILE A 150 5.45 10.97 -5.76
CA ILE A 150 4.91 9.60 -5.86
C ILE A 150 5.89 8.72 -6.61
N LEU A 151 6.07 7.49 -6.13
CA LEU A 151 6.82 6.44 -6.82
C LEU A 151 6.01 5.15 -6.84
N ASN A 152 5.90 4.54 -8.01
CA ASN A 152 5.44 3.16 -8.17
C ASN A 152 6.61 2.21 -7.90
N ILE A 153 6.42 1.25 -6.98
CA ILE A 153 7.43 0.24 -6.70
C ILE A 153 6.82 -1.14 -6.83
N GLY A 154 7.34 -1.90 -7.78
CA GLY A 154 6.96 -3.26 -8.07
C GLY A 154 8.07 -4.01 -8.77
N GLY A 155 7.94 -5.32 -8.83
CA GLY A 155 8.82 -6.19 -9.59
C GLY A 155 8.33 -6.37 -11.02
N GLU A 156 8.85 -7.41 -11.65
CA GLU A 156 8.43 -7.83 -12.98
C GLU A 156 6.94 -8.26 -12.99
N LYS A 157 6.21 -7.87 -14.03
CA LYS A 157 4.83 -8.32 -14.26
C LYS A 157 4.77 -9.82 -14.41
N ARG A 158 3.96 -10.47 -13.58
CA ARG A 158 3.74 -11.92 -13.60
C ARG A 158 2.28 -12.27 -13.31
N GLU A 159 1.82 -13.37 -13.90
CA GLU A 159 0.56 -13.96 -13.48
C GLU A 159 0.64 -14.38 -12.02
N ILE A 160 -0.34 -13.96 -11.19
CA ILE A 160 -0.33 -14.19 -9.73
C ILE A 160 -0.21 -15.69 -9.39
N PHE A 161 -0.89 -16.56 -10.13
CA PHE A 161 -0.79 -18.02 -9.92
C PHE A 161 0.61 -18.56 -10.22
N LYS A 162 1.23 -18.11 -11.32
CA LYS A 162 2.61 -18.51 -11.67
C LYS A 162 3.61 -18.01 -10.63
N PHE A 163 3.46 -16.75 -10.17
CA PHE A 163 4.28 -16.20 -9.09
C PHE A 163 4.15 -17.03 -7.82
N ALA A 164 2.92 -17.28 -7.36
CA ALA A 164 2.64 -18.05 -6.16
C ALA A 164 3.18 -19.51 -6.24
N LYS A 165 3.06 -20.17 -7.41
CA LYS A 165 3.60 -21.52 -7.63
C LYS A 165 5.13 -21.56 -7.59
N LYS A 166 5.79 -20.52 -8.14
CA LYS A 166 7.26 -20.46 -8.18
C LYS A 166 7.88 -20.11 -6.83
N PHE A 167 7.23 -19.25 -6.05
CA PHE A 167 7.79 -18.64 -4.85
C PHE A 167 7.02 -18.97 -3.56
N GLY A 168 5.96 -19.78 -3.64
CA GLY A 168 5.23 -20.28 -2.48
C GLY A 168 5.83 -21.59 -1.96
N GLN A 169 5.75 -21.82 -0.65
CA GLN A 169 6.25 -23.06 -0.02
C GLN A 169 5.22 -24.19 -0.03
N ASN A 170 3.94 -23.88 -0.23
CA ASN A 170 2.83 -24.84 -0.13
C ASN A 170 2.25 -25.16 -1.50
N LYS A 171 1.49 -26.26 -1.59
CA LYS A 171 0.68 -26.57 -2.77
C LYS A 171 -0.33 -25.43 -2.99
N ILE A 172 -0.21 -24.70 -4.11
CA ILE A 172 -1.06 -23.58 -4.47
C ILE A 172 -2.18 -24.03 -5.40
N PHE A 173 -3.40 -23.69 -5.07
CA PHE A 173 -4.58 -24.00 -5.87
C PHE A 173 -5.01 -22.80 -6.72
N PRO A 174 -5.36 -23.01 -8.01
CA PRO A 174 -5.80 -21.90 -8.86
C PRO A 174 -7.23 -21.47 -8.54
N ILE A 175 -7.48 -20.17 -8.59
CA ILE A 175 -8.82 -19.56 -8.57
C ILE A 175 -9.05 -18.89 -9.92
N LYS A 176 -10.21 -19.13 -10.55
CA LYS A 176 -10.62 -18.42 -11.77
C LYS A 176 -11.19 -17.05 -11.42
N LEU A 177 -10.74 -15.99 -12.10
CA LEU A 177 -11.18 -14.61 -11.90
C LEU A 177 -12.69 -14.39 -12.01
N LYS A 178 -13.39 -15.13 -12.88
CA LYS A 178 -14.83 -15.00 -13.12
C LYS A 178 -15.70 -15.16 -11.86
N LYS A 179 -15.14 -15.62 -10.74
CA LYS A 179 -15.88 -15.90 -9.50
C LYS A 179 -15.83 -14.73 -8.48
N ILE A 180 -15.04 -13.69 -8.71
CA ILE A 180 -14.88 -12.60 -7.74
C ILE A 180 -15.08 -11.25 -8.43
N LYS A 181 -16.12 -10.52 -8.00
CA LYS A 181 -16.35 -9.13 -8.41
C LYS A 181 -15.27 -8.25 -7.79
N ASN A 182 -14.86 -7.20 -8.50
CA ASN A 182 -13.93 -6.18 -8.02
C ASN A 182 -12.54 -6.67 -7.62
N PHE A 183 -12.05 -7.76 -8.26
CA PHE A 183 -10.66 -8.16 -8.11
C PHE A 183 -9.80 -7.54 -9.22
N PRO A 184 -8.58 -7.05 -8.91
CA PRO A 184 -7.66 -6.50 -9.91
C PRO A 184 -7.33 -7.53 -10.99
N LYS A 185 -7.62 -7.21 -12.26
CA LYS A 185 -7.24 -8.08 -13.38
C LYS A 185 -5.75 -7.94 -13.68
N ASP A 186 -5.27 -6.71 -13.69
CA ASP A 186 -3.86 -6.37 -13.94
C ASP A 186 -3.48 -5.12 -13.14
N SER A 187 -2.71 -5.33 -12.10
CA SER A 187 -2.20 -4.31 -11.18
C SER A 187 -0.68 -4.11 -11.30
N SER A 188 -0.11 -4.54 -12.43
CA SER A 188 1.33 -4.37 -12.68
C SER A 188 1.71 -2.91 -12.91
#